data_a81eb0b4e123d4a55f1e8b12db8a5c94
#
_entry.id   a81eb0b4e123d4a55f1e8b12db8a5c94
#
_cell.length_a   1.000
_cell.length_b   1.000
_cell.length_c   1.000
_cell.angle_alpha   90.00
_cell.angle_beta   90.00
_cell.angle_gamma   90.00
#
_symmetry.space_group_name_H-M   'P 1'
#
loop_
_entity.id
_entity.type
_entity.pdbx_description
1 polymer ?
#
loop_
_entity_poly.entity_id
_entity_poly.type
_entity_poly.pdbx_seq_one_letter_code
_entity_poly.pdbx_strand_id
1 'polypeptide(L)'
;QLFWDAEVYASFVERARRAGVTIPIVPGLLPATDPARLRRVQDLTGIEVPEQLLTTLAGFEEQERRDEFGAAFGSRLIHSVLDAGAPGVHLYTFNKAKPVLDILALMGVTPDPQWSPASHPFTHH
;
A
#
# COMPACT_ATOMS: atom_id res chain seq x y z
N GLN A 1 7.06 -6.85 -4.08
CA GLN A 1 6.36 -7.71 -3.12
C GLN A 1 5.48 -6.91 -2.19
N LEU A 2 4.38 -7.50 -1.78
CA LEU A 2 3.40 -6.89 -0.89
C LEU A 2 3.82 -7.02 0.57
N PHE A 3 3.72 -5.93 1.33
CA PHE A 3 4.06 -5.91 2.76
C PHE A 3 2.92 -5.26 3.56
N TRP A 4 2.72 -5.75 4.79
CA TRP A 4 1.77 -5.19 5.75
C TRP A 4 2.46 -4.60 6.98
N ASP A 5 3.79 -4.72 7.06
CA ASP A 5 4.57 -4.35 8.23
C ASP A 5 5.97 -3.90 7.79
N ALA A 6 6.40 -2.76 8.30
CA ALA A 6 7.71 -2.20 7.96
C ALA A 6 8.88 -3.07 8.46
N GLU A 7 8.71 -3.79 9.57
CA GLU A 7 9.75 -4.67 10.08
C GLU A 7 9.96 -5.87 9.16
N VAL A 8 8.87 -6.40 8.59
CA VAL A 8 8.95 -7.50 7.61
C VAL A 8 9.66 -7.01 6.36
N TYR A 9 9.36 -5.79 5.91
CA TYR A 9 10.06 -5.19 4.77
C TYR A 9 11.54 -5.03 5.06
N ALA A 10 11.90 -4.45 6.20
CA ALA A 10 13.30 -4.24 6.57
C ALA A 10 14.07 -5.56 6.66
N SER A 11 13.48 -6.59 7.24
CA SER A 11 14.09 -7.93 7.31
C SER A 11 14.29 -8.54 5.94
N PHE A 12 13.33 -8.37 5.04
CA PHE A 12 13.43 -8.83 3.66
C PHE A 12 14.60 -8.16 2.95
N VAL A 13 14.71 -6.83 3.05
CA VAL A 13 15.79 -6.08 2.43
C VAL A 13 17.15 -6.53 2.98
N GLU A 14 17.27 -6.70 4.29
CA GLU A 14 18.51 -7.15 4.91
C GLU A 14 18.95 -8.51 4.36
N ARG A 15 18.02 -9.46 4.27
CA ARG A 15 18.32 -10.78 3.71
C ARG A 15 18.71 -10.70 2.24
N ALA A 16 18.04 -9.84 1.47
CA ALA A 16 18.37 -9.65 0.06
C ALA A 16 19.79 -9.07 -0.10
N ARG A 17 20.16 -8.09 0.72
CA ARG A 17 21.49 -7.49 0.68
C ARG A 17 22.58 -8.51 1.04
N ARG A 18 22.33 -9.35 2.03
CA ARG A 18 23.26 -10.44 2.39
C ARG A 18 23.43 -11.46 1.28
N ALA A 19 22.39 -11.65 0.47
CA ALA A 19 22.45 -12.56 -0.68
C ALA A 19 23.07 -11.91 -1.91
N GLY A 20 23.52 -10.65 -1.82
CA GLY A 20 24.20 -9.95 -2.92
C GLY A 20 23.29 -9.13 -3.82
N VAL A 21 22.01 -9.00 -3.48
CA VAL A 21 21.08 -8.16 -4.25
C VAL A 21 21.37 -6.70 -3.94
N THR A 22 21.63 -5.89 -4.96
CA THR A 22 22.01 -4.47 -4.81
C THR A 22 21.00 -3.51 -5.42
N ILE A 23 20.03 -3.99 -6.16
CA ILE A 23 19.02 -3.14 -6.79
C ILE A 23 18.07 -2.54 -5.73
N PRO A 24 17.42 -1.40 -6.03
CA PRO A 24 16.40 -0.86 -5.15
C PRO A 24 15.24 -1.85 -4.96
N ILE A 25 14.75 -1.96 -3.71
CA ILE A 25 13.64 -2.83 -3.36
C ILE A 25 12.50 -1.96 -2.91
N VAL A 26 11.46 -1.87 -3.75
CA VAL A 26 10.29 -1.02 -3.51
C VAL A 26 9.17 -1.88 -2.92
N PRO A 27 8.65 -1.54 -1.72
CA PRO A 27 7.55 -2.30 -1.15
C PRO A 27 6.25 -2.01 -1.88
N GLY A 28 5.45 -3.06 -2.10
CA GLY A 28 4.09 -2.96 -2.58
C GLY A 28 3.13 -2.87 -1.41
N LEU A 29 2.21 -1.93 -1.46
CA LEU A 29 1.21 -1.70 -0.42
C LEU A 29 -0.17 -1.72 -1.03
N LEU A 30 -1.11 -2.36 -0.34
CA LEU A 30 -2.49 -2.48 -0.76
C LEU A 30 -3.37 -1.68 0.20
N PRO A 31 -4.24 -0.77 -0.30
CA PRO A 31 -5.18 -0.08 0.57
C PRO A 31 -6.10 -1.07 1.30
N ALA A 32 -6.24 -0.90 2.61
CA ALA A 32 -6.99 -1.82 3.47
C ALA A 32 -8.38 -1.27 3.76
N THR A 33 -9.31 -1.42 2.81
CA THR A 33 -10.66 -0.89 2.92
C THR A 33 -11.76 -1.93 2.76
N ASP A 34 -11.42 -3.13 2.29
CA ASP A 34 -12.39 -4.18 2.02
C ASP A 34 -11.84 -5.53 2.50
N PRO A 35 -12.35 -6.06 3.63
CA PRO A 35 -11.83 -7.32 4.17
C PRO A 35 -11.99 -8.50 3.23
N ALA A 36 -13.06 -8.56 2.44
CA ALA A 36 -13.25 -9.66 1.49
C ALA A 36 -12.18 -9.65 0.40
N ARG A 37 -11.81 -8.46 -0.08
CA ARG A 37 -10.73 -8.32 -1.06
C ARG A 37 -9.39 -8.71 -0.48
N LEU A 38 -9.10 -8.31 0.76
CA LEU A 38 -7.85 -8.67 1.42
C LEU A 38 -7.72 -10.18 1.59
N ARG A 39 -8.82 -10.87 1.91
CA ARG A 39 -8.82 -12.34 2.01
C ARG A 39 -8.53 -12.99 0.66
N ARG A 40 -9.09 -12.44 -0.44
CA ARG A 40 -8.81 -12.95 -1.78
C ARG A 40 -7.35 -12.73 -2.17
N VAL A 41 -6.80 -11.58 -1.85
CA VAL A 41 -5.37 -11.31 -2.11
C VAL A 41 -4.50 -12.29 -1.35
N GLN A 42 -4.83 -12.57 -0.09
CA GLN A 42 -4.12 -13.56 0.71
C GLN A 42 -4.16 -14.95 0.05
N ASP A 43 -5.34 -15.37 -0.41
CA ASP A 43 -5.50 -16.68 -1.07
C ASP A 43 -4.71 -16.76 -2.37
N LEU A 44 -4.67 -15.68 -3.15
CA LEU A 44 -3.99 -15.65 -4.44
C LEU A 44 -2.47 -15.53 -4.31
N THR A 45 -1.99 -14.78 -3.33
CA THR A 45 -0.56 -14.49 -3.21
C THR A 45 0.17 -15.37 -2.20
N GLY A 46 -0.56 -15.99 -1.28
CA GLY A 46 0.01 -16.69 -0.15
C GLY A 46 0.61 -15.77 0.91
N ILE A 47 0.49 -14.46 0.75
CA ILE A 47 0.98 -13.49 1.72
C ILE A 47 -0.10 -13.26 2.77
N GLU A 48 0.21 -13.60 4.01
CA GLU A 48 -0.75 -13.53 5.11
C GLU A 48 -1.09 -12.08 5.47
N VAL A 49 -2.39 -11.78 5.51
CA VAL A 49 -2.90 -10.49 5.96
C VAL A 49 -3.06 -10.56 7.49
N PRO A 50 -2.61 -9.54 8.26
CA PRO A 50 -2.77 -9.57 9.70
C PRO A 50 -4.23 -9.76 10.10
N GLU A 51 -4.50 -10.75 10.96
CA GLU A 51 -5.86 -11.08 11.38
C GLU A 51 -6.52 -9.91 12.09
N GLN A 52 -5.75 -9.15 12.87
CA GLN A 52 -6.25 -7.97 13.57
C GLN A 52 -6.75 -6.91 12.60
N LEU A 53 -6.09 -6.73 11.47
CA LEU A 53 -6.52 -5.81 10.43
C LEU A 53 -7.87 -6.24 9.84
N LEU A 54 -8.01 -7.51 9.50
CA LEU A 54 -9.26 -8.05 8.97
C LEU A 54 -10.41 -7.91 9.97
N THR A 55 -10.15 -8.23 11.24
CA THR A 55 -11.14 -8.13 12.31
C THR A 55 -11.58 -6.68 12.51
N THR A 56 -10.66 -5.75 12.52
CA THR A 56 -10.96 -4.33 12.68
C THR A 56 -11.83 -3.82 11.53
N LEU A 57 -11.47 -4.15 10.30
CA LEU A 57 -12.26 -3.73 9.12
C LEU A 57 -13.66 -4.34 9.13
N ALA A 58 -13.77 -5.61 9.49
CA ALA A 58 -15.05 -6.29 9.54
C ALA A 58 -15.97 -5.72 10.64
N GLY A 59 -15.40 -5.10 11.67
CA GLY A 59 -16.15 -4.48 12.76
C GLY A 59 -16.84 -3.18 12.38
N PHE A 60 -16.46 -2.54 11.29
CA PHE A 60 -17.13 -1.33 10.80
C PHE A 60 -18.31 -1.73 9.92
N GLU A 61 -19.49 -1.19 10.20
CA GLU A 61 -20.69 -1.43 9.39
C GLU A 61 -20.70 -0.56 8.13
N GLU A 62 -20.17 0.66 8.23
CA GLU A 62 -20.20 1.62 7.13
C GLU A 62 -18.91 1.60 6.33
N GLN A 63 -19.04 1.59 5.00
CA GLN A 63 -17.87 1.62 4.12
C GLN A 63 -17.03 2.87 4.31
N GLU A 64 -17.67 4.01 4.61
CA GLU A 64 -16.97 5.26 4.88
C GLU A 64 -15.98 5.13 6.04
N ARG A 65 -16.37 4.41 7.10
CA ARG A 65 -15.49 4.15 8.24
C ARG A 65 -14.33 3.24 7.89
N ARG A 66 -14.56 2.24 7.05
CA ARG A 66 -13.49 1.39 6.53
C ARG A 66 -12.51 2.19 5.69
N ASP A 67 -13.02 3.11 4.86
CA ASP A 67 -12.18 3.96 4.02
C ASP A 67 -11.31 4.88 4.88
N GLU A 68 -11.87 5.51 5.91
CA GLU A 68 -11.11 6.36 6.83
C GLU A 68 -10.02 5.57 7.55
N PHE A 69 -10.36 4.40 8.08
CA PHE A 69 -9.40 3.53 8.76
C PHE A 69 -8.30 3.09 7.80
N GLY A 70 -8.68 2.66 6.60
CA GLY A 70 -7.73 2.19 5.59
C GLY A 70 -6.76 3.28 5.15
N ALA A 71 -7.25 4.51 5.00
CA ALA A 71 -6.40 5.65 4.64
C ALA A 71 -5.39 5.95 5.75
N ALA A 72 -5.83 5.95 7.01
CA ALA A 72 -4.94 6.18 8.15
C ALA A 72 -3.91 5.06 8.29
N PHE A 73 -4.34 3.82 8.16
CA PHE A 73 -3.45 2.66 8.22
C PHE A 73 -2.40 2.70 7.11
N GLY A 74 -2.84 2.97 5.86
CA GLY A 74 -1.95 3.05 4.71
C GLY A 74 -0.93 4.17 4.84
N SER A 75 -1.36 5.34 5.30
CA SER A 75 -0.47 6.48 5.52
C SER A 75 0.61 6.14 6.56
N ARG A 76 0.23 5.54 7.68
CA ARG A 76 1.20 5.14 8.71
C ARG A 76 2.18 4.08 8.19
N LEU A 77 1.68 3.11 7.43
CA LEU A 77 2.53 2.06 6.87
C LEU A 77 3.55 2.64 5.89
N ILE A 78 3.12 3.58 5.03
CA ILE A 78 4.02 4.23 4.08
C ILE A 78 5.12 4.99 4.84
N HIS A 79 4.76 5.79 5.84
CA HIS A 79 5.75 6.49 6.64
C HIS A 79 6.74 5.52 7.29
N SER A 80 6.24 4.40 7.81
CA SER A 80 7.08 3.40 8.48
C SER A 80 8.08 2.75 7.52
N VAL A 81 7.64 2.38 6.30
CA VAL A 81 8.56 1.76 5.33
C VAL A 81 9.56 2.77 4.78
N LEU A 82 9.17 4.03 4.61
CA LEU A 82 10.10 5.08 4.19
C LEU A 82 11.14 5.34 5.29
N ASP A 83 10.73 5.38 6.55
CA ASP A 83 11.65 5.51 7.68
C ASP A 83 12.60 4.32 7.78
N ALA A 84 12.15 3.14 7.35
CA ALA A 84 12.98 1.94 7.31
C ALA A 84 13.95 1.91 6.11
N GLY A 85 13.94 2.95 5.29
CA GLY A 85 14.88 3.11 4.18
C GLY A 85 14.34 2.77 2.80
N ALA A 86 13.02 2.57 2.65
CA ALA A 86 12.46 2.31 1.32
C ALA A 86 12.68 3.49 0.39
N PRO A 87 13.12 3.26 -0.87
CA PRO A 87 13.34 4.34 -1.83
C PRO A 87 12.04 4.95 -2.36
N GLY A 88 10.93 4.26 -2.18
CA GLY A 88 9.60 4.66 -2.60
C GLY A 88 8.63 3.56 -2.27
N VAL A 89 7.38 3.70 -2.68
CA VAL A 89 6.35 2.68 -2.49
C VAL A 89 5.54 2.49 -3.77
N HIS A 90 5.06 1.28 -3.96
CA HIS A 90 4.13 0.94 -5.04
C HIS A 90 2.75 0.72 -4.44
N LEU A 91 1.76 1.52 -4.84
CA LEU A 91 0.39 1.37 -4.35
C LEU A 91 -0.45 0.64 -5.39
N TYR A 92 -1.05 -0.49 -4.98
CA TYR A 92 -1.96 -1.24 -5.83
C TYR A 92 -3.35 -0.61 -5.77
N THR A 93 -3.94 -0.33 -6.92
CA THR A 93 -5.25 0.34 -6.98
C THR A 93 -6.41 -0.61 -7.26
N PHE A 94 -6.19 -1.71 -7.96
CA PHE A 94 -7.23 -2.64 -8.42
C PHE A 94 -8.39 -1.90 -9.10
N ASN A 95 -8.05 -0.89 -9.93
CA ASN A 95 -9.00 -0.06 -10.66
C ASN A 95 -9.92 0.80 -9.76
N LYS A 96 -9.54 1.00 -8.49
CA LYS A 96 -10.25 1.88 -7.57
C LYS A 96 -9.32 2.99 -7.12
N ALA A 97 -9.57 4.19 -7.61
CA ALA A 97 -8.70 5.34 -7.30
C ALA A 97 -8.91 5.89 -5.90
N LYS A 98 -10.15 5.85 -5.38
CA LYS A 98 -10.48 6.50 -4.12
C LYS A 98 -9.61 6.08 -2.93
N PRO A 99 -9.39 4.77 -2.66
CA PRO A 99 -8.54 4.39 -1.51
C PRO A 99 -7.13 4.94 -1.59
N VAL A 100 -6.53 4.96 -2.78
CA VAL A 100 -5.18 5.51 -2.97
C VAL A 100 -5.19 7.02 -2.82
N LEU A 101 -6.18 7.70 -3.40
CA LEU A 101 -6.30 9.15 -3.28
C LEU A 101 -6.50 9.59 -1.83
N ASP A 102 -7.27 8.83 -1.04
CA ASP A 102 -7.48 9.12 0.38
C ASP A 102 -6.16 9.02 1.15
N ILE A 103 -5.34 8.01 0.88
CA ILE A 103 -4.01 7.87 1.49
C ILE A 103 -3.12 9.06 1.14
N LEU A 104 -3.05 9.40 -0.13
CA LEU A 104 -2.21 10.51 -0.60
C LEU A 104 -2.65 11.85 -0.01
N ALA A 105 -3.96 12.06 0.12
CA ALA A 105 -4.49 13.27 0.75
C ALA A 105 -4.05 13.40 2.20
N LEU A 106 -4.09 12.30 2.98
CA LEU A 106 -3.62 12.29 4.37
C LEU A 106 -2.13 12.60 4.47
N MET A 107 -1.35 12.20 3.46
CA MET A 107 0.09 12.44 3.43
C MET A 107 0.46 13.83 2.91
N GLY A 108 -0.53 14.62 2.50
CA GLY A 108 -0.29 15.95 1.94
C GLY A 108 0.25 15.93 0.50
N VAL A 109 0.15 14.80 -0.18
CA VAL A 109 0.55 14.69 -1.59
C VAL A 109 -0.61 15.13 -2.47
N THR A 110 -0.35 16.12 -3.32
CA THR A 110 -1.34 16.63 -4.26
C THR A 110 -0.93 16.29 -5.69
N PRO A 111 -1.91 16.05 -6.59
CA PRO A 111 -1.57 15.87 -8.00
C PRO A 111 -0.84 17.09 -8.56
N ASP A 112 0.10 16.86 -9.48
CA ASP A 112 0.76 17.93 -10.23
C ASP A 112 -0.31 18.66 -11.08
N PRO A 113 -0.58 19.96 -10.84
CA PRO A 113 -1.61 20.67 -11.59
C PRO A 113 -1.28 20.83 -13.07
N GLN A 114 -0.02 20.63 -13.45
CA GLN A 114 0.38 20.70 -14.86
C GLN A 114 0.41 19.33 -15.53
N TRP A 115 0.24 18.25 -14.77
CA TRP A 115 0.21 16.91 -15.33
C TRP A 115 -1.08 16.69 -16.12
N SER A 116 -0.93 16.11 -17.31
CA SER A 116 -2.06 15.73 -18.15
C SER A 116 -1.76 14.37 -18.78
N PRO A 117 -2.76 13.47 -18.86
CA PRO A 117 -2.59 12.19 -19.58
C PRO A 117 -2.13 12.36 -21.03
N ALA A 118 -2.54 13.44 -21.68
CA ALA A 118 -2.16 13.70 -23.07
C ALA A 118 -0.68 13.98 -23.25
N SER A 119 0.02 14.47 -22.22
CA SER A 119 1.45 14.73 -22.27
C SER A 119 2.30 13.54 -21.80
N HIS A 120 1.66 12.42 -21.43
CA HIS A 120 2.33 11.22 -20.90
C HIS A 120 1.83 9.99 -21.66
N PRO A 121 2.39 9.71 -22.87
CA PRO A 121 1.84 8.69 -23.76
C PRO A 121 1.86 7.27 -23.19
N PHE A 122 2.66 6.99 -22.16
CA PHE A 122 2.74 5.66 -21.57
C PHE A 122 1.75 5.43 -20.41
N THR A 123 0.89 6.40 -20.11
CA THR A 123 -0.10 6.31 -19.04
C THR A 123 -1.52 6.04 -19.52
N HIS A 124 -1.69 5.79 -20.81
CA HIS A 124 -2.99 5.49 -21.42
C HIS A 124 -3.24 3.98 -21.40
N HIS A 125 -3.88 3.51 -20.39
CA HIS A 125 -4.20 2.09 -20.28
C HIS A 125 -5.66 1.88 -19.98
#